data_903e17bf7f90c65be3f4a3c9f37eeee9
#
_entry.id   903e17bf7f90c65be3f4a3c9f37eeee9
#
_cell.length_a   1.000
_cell.length_b   1.000
_cell.length_c   1.000
_cell.angle_alpha   90.00
_cell.angle_beta   90.00
_cell.angle_gamma   90.00
#
_symmetry.space_group_name_H-M   'P 1'
#
loop_
_entity.id
_entity.type
_entity.pdbx_description
1 polymer ?
#
loop_
_entity_poly.entity_id
_entity_poly.type
_entity_poly.pdbx_seq_one_letter_code
_entity_poly.pdbx_strand_id
1 'polypeptide(L)'
;MTKIKSFSTNNGDMFYIKHGSDNFTIIDCCIDDYNKDSILKELIEESKYKSITRFISTHPDDDHIRGLKYLSENFTIPNFYCVENEATKNEPTDDFKKYCELRDSSKAFYLYKGCSRKWMNESSEERGCSGINIKWPDRTNIDFLNALEDAKNGKDPNNISPIITYSLKNNITAYWFGDLLTDYMTDIKDNLDWIEADIVFASH
;
A
#
# COMPACT_ATOMS: atom_id res chain seq x y z
N MET A 1 -7.47 -11.36 17.23
CA MET A 1 -6.28 -11.99 16.63
C MET A 1 -5.86 -11.17 15.44
N THR A 2 -4.56 -10.91 15.28
CA THR A 2 -4.01 -10.27 14.07
C THR A 2 -3.62 -11.34 13.06
N LYS A 3 -3.84 -11.07 11.78
CA LYS A 3 -3.47 -11.96 10.67
C LYS A 3 -2.87 -11.13 9.54
N ILE A 4 -1.72 -11.52 9.03
CA ILE A 4 -1.16 -11.05 7.76
C ILE A 4 -1.34 -12.17 6.75
N LYS A 5 -1.85 -11.85 5.59
CA LYS A 5 -2.03 -12.79 4.48
C LYS A 5 -1.37 -12.21 3.23
N SER A 6 -0.52 -12.98 2.60
CA SER A 6 -0.09 -12.78 1.21
C SER A 6 -0.91 -13.70 0.32
N PHE A 7 -1.45 -13.16 -0.77
CA PHE A 7 -2.13 -13.96 -1.78
C PHE A 7 -1.12 -14.54 -2.79
N SER A 8 -1.42 -15.70 -3.31
CA SER A 8 -0.67 -16.26 -4.44
C SER A 8 -1.23 -15.69 -5.74
N THR A 9 -0.54 -14.70 -6.29
CA THR A 9 -1.00 -13.87 -7.42
C THR A 9 -0.13 -14.04 -8.67
N ASN A 10 0.68 -15.10 -8.78
CA ASN A 10 1.72 -15.28 -9.81
C ASN A 10 2.79 -14.18 -9.73
N ASN A 11 2.79 -13.26 -10.70
CA ASN A 11 3.64 -12.07 -10.70
C ASN A 11 2.82 -10.91 -10.16
N GLY A 12 3.26 -10.30 -9.08
CA GLY A 12 2.63 -9.15 -8.47
C GLY A 12 2.23 -9.38 -7.01
N ASP A 13 1.88 -8.30 -6.35
CA ASP A 13 1.66 -8.28 -4.92
C ASP A 13 0.20 -8.02 -4.54
N MET A 14 -0.26 -8.78 -3.55
CA MET A 14 -1.50 -8.48 -2.86
C MET A 14 -1.48 -9.05 -1.45
N PHE A 15 -1.73 -8.19 -0.47
CA PHE A 15 -1.79 -8.59 0.93
C PHE A 15 -3.03 -8.04 1.61
N TYR A 16 -3.40 -8.66 2.74
CA TYR A 16 -4.21 -7.96 3.73
C TYR A 16 -3.68 -8.16 5.14
N ILE A 17 -4.00 -7.18 5.99
CA ILE A 17 -3.78 -7.23 7.43
C ILE A 17 -5.14 -7.11 8.12
N LYS A 18 -5.58 -8.19 8.78
CA LYS A 18 -6.67 -8.14 9.75
C LYS A 18 -6.07 -7.77 11.08
N HIS A 19 -6.27 -6.53 11.50
CA HIS A 19 -5.70 -6.02 12.75
C HIS A 19 -6.42 -6.57 13.97
N GLY A 20 -5.73 -6.65 15.11
CA GLY A 20 -6.36 -6.92 16.40
C GLY A 20 -7.30 -5.80 16.87
N SER A 21 -7.10 -4.58 16.34
CA SER A 21 -7.99 -3.42 16.50
C SER A 21 -9.15 -3.46 15.47
N ASP A 22 -9.98 -2.40 15.45
CA ASP A 22 -11.12 -2.23 14.53
C ASP A 22 -10.70 -1.84 13.10
N ASN A 23 -9.54 -2.31 12.65
CA ASN A 23 -8.94 -1.95 11.38
C ASN A 23 -8.75 -3.17 10.48
N PHE A 24 -8.90 -2.93 9.15
CA PHE A 24 -8.56 -3.86 8.08
C PHE A 24 -7.79 -3.11 6.99
N THR A 25 -6.66 -3.65 6.56
CA THR A 25 -5.82 -3.03 5.55
C THR A 25 -5.57 -3.99 4.40
N ILE A 26 -5.76 -3.53 3.19
CA ILE A 26 -5.33 -4.19 1.96
C ILE A 26 -4.09 -3.44 1.48
N ILE A 27 -3.05 -4.14 1.04
CA ILE A 27 -1.85 -3.58 0.42
C ILE A 27 -1.74 -4.19 -0.97
N ASP A 28 -1.80 -3.34 -1.97
CA ASP A 28 -1.80 -3.65 -3.39
C ASP A 28 -2.93 -4.59 -3.84
N CYS A 29 -3.04 -4.78 -5.14
CA CYS A 29 -4.09 -5.56 -5.77
C CYS A 29 -3.55 -6.23 -7.02
N CYS A 30 -3.53 -7.57 -7.01
CA CYS A 30 -3.22 -8.35 -8.19
C CYS A 30 -4.25 -9.46 -8.33
N ILE A 31 -5.37 -9.15 -8.98
CA ILE A 31 -6.54 -10.01 -9.14
C ILE A 31 -6.71 -10.33 -10.62
N ASP A 32 -6.77 -11.63 -10.92
CA ASP A 32 -7.04 -12.16 -12.25
C ASP A 32 -8.42 -12.84 -12.31
N ASP A 33 -8.91 -13.13 -13.51
CA ASP A 33 -10.23 -13.73 -13.71
C ASP A 33 -10.42 -15.07 -12.99
N TYR A 34 -9.34 -15.86 -12.80
CA TYR A 34 -9.41 -17.16 -12.15
C TYR A 34 -9.49 -17.08 -10.61
N ASN A 35 -9.03 -16.01 -9.99
CA ASN A 35 -8.97 -15.88 -8.53
C ASN A 35 -9.88 -14.80 -7.93
N LYS A 36 -10.49 -13.93 -8.76
CA LYS A 36 -11.24 -12.75 -8.33
C LYS A 36 -12.35 -13.06 -7.32
N ASP A 37 -13.16 -14.09 -7.57
CA ASP A 37 -14.30 -14.41 -6.72
C ASP A 37 -13.85 -14.98 -5.37
N SER A 38 -12.78 -15.77 -5.34
CA SER A 38 -12.23 -16.32 -4.12
C SER A 38 -11.57 -15.25 -3.25
N ILE A 39 -10.81 -14.35 -3.85
CA ILE A 39 -10.18 -13.21 -3.16
C ILE A 39 -11.25 -12.28 -2.60
N LEU A 40 -12.23 -11.88 -3.42
CA LEU A 40 -13.29 -10.99 -2.99
C LEU A 40 -14.07 -11.58 -1.81
N LYS A 41 -14.44 -12.86 -1.90
CA LYS A 41 -15.13 -13.56 -0.81
C LYS A 41 -14.30 -13.55 0.48
N GLU A 42 -13.00 -13.84 0.41
CA GLU A 42 -12.12 -13.83 1.57
C GLU A 42 -12.01 -12.43 2.17
N LEU A 43 -11.84 -11.39 1.34
CA LEU A 43 -11.76 -10.00 1.81
C LEU A 43 -13.04 -9.56 2.54
N ILE A 44 -14.21 -9.89 1.99
CA ILE A 44 -15.51 -9.58 2.60
C ILE A 44 -15.64 -10.30 3.95
N GLU A 45 -15.30 -11.59 4.03
CA GLU A 45 -15.40 -12.39 5.24
C GLU A 45 -14.46 -11.90 6.34
N GLU A 46 -13.20 -11.62 6.00
CA GLU A 46 -12.18 -11.21 6.97
C GLU A 46 -12.35 -9.77 7.45
N SER A 47 -12.96 -8.89 6.63
CA SER A 47 -13.25 -7.50 7.00
C SER A 47 -14.59 -7.28 7.67
N LYS A 48 -15.47 -8.29 7.72
CA LYS A 48 -16.90 -8.19 8.10
C LYS A 48 -17.19 -7.40 9.39
N TYR A 49 -16.29 -7.46 10.38
CA TYR A 49 -16.47 -6.79 11.68
C TYR A 49 -15.43 -5.70 11.91
N LYS A 50 -14.95 -5.09 10.82
CA LYS A 50 -13.97 -4.00 10.85
C LYS A 50 -14.61 -2.74 10.32
N SER A 51 -14.68 -1.70 11.17
CA SER A 51 -15.31 -0.43 10.77
C SER A 51 -14.37 0.45 9.96
N ILE A 52 -13.05 0.19 10.03
CA ILE A 52 -12.03 1.01 9.34
C ILE A 52 -11.30 0.14 8.36
N THR A 53 -11.70 0.25 7.10
CA THR A 53 -11.03 -0.38 5.97
C THR A 53 -10.20 0.64 5.20
N ARG A 54 -8.96 0.28 4.86
CA ARG A 54 -8.09 1.07 3.98
C ARG A 54 -7.46 0.19 2.92
N PHE A 55 -7.23 0.80 1.78
CA PHE A 55 -6.41 0.26 0.71
C PHE A 55 -5.14 1.10 0.62
N ILE A 56 -3.98 0.46 0.63
CA ILE A 56 -2.68 1.09 0.40
C ILE A 56 -2.19 0.60 -0.96
N SER A 57 -1.94 1.53 -1.89
CA SER A 57 -1.22 1.24 -3.13
C SER A 57 0.22 1.68 -2.95
N THR A 58 1.16 0.76 -3.17
CA THR A 58 2.58 1.08 -3.11
C THR A 58 2.98 1.95 -4.30
N HIS A 59 2.63 1.53 -5.49
CA HIS A 59 2.85 2.24 -6.74
C HIS A 59 1.86 1.76 -7.81
N PRO A 60 1.66 2.51 -8.92
CA PRO A 60 0.60 2.18 -9.89
C PRO A 60 1.06 1.30 -11.04
N ASP A 61 1.93 0.30 -10.79
CA ASP A 61 2.24 -0.67 -11.83
C ASP A 61 1.20 -1.78 -11.92
N ASP A 62 1.10 -2.42 -13.08
CA ASP A 62 -0.04 -3.26 -13.43
C ASP A 62 -0.18 -4.48 -12.50
N ASP A 63 0.90 -5.03 -12.02
CA ASP A 63 0.93 -6.17 -11.12
C ASP A 63 0.69 -5.79 -9.64
N HIS A 64 0.59 -4.48 -9.33
CA HIS A 64 0.20 -3.95 -8.02
C HIS A 64 -1.17 -3.29 -7.99
N ILE A 65 -1.79 -3.06 -9.16
CA ILE A 65 -3.15 -2.48 -9.26
C ILE A 65 -4.09 -3.32 -10.11
N ARG A 66 -3.66 -4.45 -10.67
CA ARG A 66 -4.49 -5.34 -11.50
C ARG A 66 -5.74 -5.77 -10.75
N GLY A 67 -6.91 -5.55 -11.37
CA GLY A 67 -8.20 -5.84 -10.76
C GLY A 67 -8.68 -4.79 -9.76
N LEU A 68 -8.02 -3.65 -9.61
CA LEU A 68 -8.44 -2.57 -8.70
C LEU A 68 -9.82 -2.02 -9.07
N LYS A 69 -10.15 -1.93 -10.37
CA LYS A 69 -11.49 -1.54 -10.83
C LYS A 69 -12.52 -2.53 -10.32
N TYR A 70 -12.32 -3.82 -10.59
CA TYR A 70 -13.21 -4.89 -10.11
C TYR A 70 -13.34 -4.85 -8.58
N LEU A 71 -12.23 -4.74 -7.86
CA LEU A 71 -12.25 -4.67 -6.41
C LEU A 71 -13.05 -3.47 -5.92
N SER A 72 -12.84 -2.28 -6.48
CA SER A 72 -13.54 -1.06 -6.07
C SER A 72 -15.05 -1.06 -6.36
N GLU A 73 -15.49 -1.83 -7.34
CA GLU A 73 -16.90 -2.01 -7.68
C GLU A 73 -17.62 -3.02 -6.76
N ASN A 74 -16.89 -3.99 -6.20
CA ASN A 74 -17.44 -5.09 -5.41
C ASN A 74 -17.05 -5.05 -3.92
N PHE A 75 -16.08 -4.23 -3.54
CA PHE A 75 -15.62 -4.04 -2.18
C PHE A 75 -15.49 -2.55 -1.87
N THR A 76 -16.08 -2.10 -0.75
CA THR A 76 -16.02 -0.68 -0.39
C THR A 76 -14.62 -0.27 0.07
N ILE A 77 -14.00 0.66 -0.65
CA ILE A 77 -12.72 1.29 -0.29
C ILE A 77 -13.01 2.72 0.20
N PRO A 78 -13.19 2.94 1.51
CA PRO A 78 -13.47 4.28 2.06
C PRO A 78 -12.22 5.14 2.22
N ASN A 79 -11.05 4.52 2.32
CA ASN A 79 -9.77 5.17 2.51
C ASN A 79 -8.75 4.58 1.52
N PHE A 80 -8.28 5.41 0.61
CA PHE A 80 -7.25 5.05 -0.37
C PHE A 80 -5.94 5.75 -0.01
N TYR A 81 -4.89 4.99 0.24
CA TYR A 81 -3.60 5.49 0.67
C TYR A 81 -2.58 5.23 -0.42
N CYS A 82 -1.88 6.25 -0.84
CA CYS A 82 -0.80 6.18 -1.83
C CYS A 82 0.19 7.31 -1.60
N VAL A 83 1.34 7.23 -2.23
CA VAL A 83 2.24 8.36 -2.34
C VAL A 83 1.59 9.43 -3.23
N GLU A 84 1.74 10.70 -2.87
CA GLU A 84 1.30 11.83 -3.72
C GLU A 84 2.13 11.85 -5.00
N ASN A 85 1.49 11.65 -6.15
CA ASN A 85 2.17 11.53 -7.43
C ASN A 85 1.26 11.94 -8.58
N GLU A 86 1.87 12.20 -9.74
CA GLU A 86 1.20 12.49 -11.01
C GLU A 86 1.56 11.45 -12.08
N ALA A 87 1.78 10.20 -11.68
CA ALA A 87 2.16 9.11 -12.59
C ALA A 87 1.20 9.03 -13.79
N THR A 88 1.77 8.81 -14.96
CA THR A 88 1.05 8.64 -16.22
C THR A 88 1.47 7.34 -16.91
N LYS A 89 0.62 6.85 -17.81
CA LYS A 89 0.95 5.74 -18.72
C LYS A 89 0.49 6.10 -20.14
N ASN A 90 1.27 5.73 -21.15
CA ASN A 90 0.92 5.99 -22.55
C ASN A 90 -0.37 5.27 -22.96
N GLU A 91 -0.56 4.03 -22.49
CA GLU A 91 -1.74 3.22 -22.72
C GLU A 91 -2.32 2.80 -21.37
N PRO A 92 -3.09 3.68 -20.69
CA PRO A 92 -3.61 3.43 -19.37
C PRO A 92 -4.69 2.36 -19.38
N THR A 93 -4.50 1.30 -18.60
CA THR A 93 -5.52 0.27 -18.35
C THR A 93 -6.71 0.86 -17.57
N ASP A 94 -7.83 0.14 -17.52
CA ASP A 94 -8.97 0.57 -16.68
C ASP A 94 -8.62 0.57 -15.19
N ASP A 95 -7.74 -0.31 -14.75
CA ASP A 95 -7.25 -0.35 -13.37
C ASP A 95 -6.37 0.87 -13.06
N PHE A 96 -5.50 1.29 -14.00
CA PHE A 96 -4.72 2.52 -13.84
C PHE A 96 -5.62 3.76 -13.81
N LYS A 97 -6.65 3.84 -14.66
CA LYS A 97 -7.64 4.94 -14.61
C LYS A 97 -8.35 4.96 -13.25
N LYS A 98 -8.72 3.79 -12.72
CA LYS A 98 -9.32 3.66 -11.40
C LYS A 98 -8.37 4.06 -10.27
N TYR A 99 -7.09 3.71 -10.37
CA TYR A 99 -6.06 4.21 -9.45
C TYR A 99 -6.01 5.74 -9.44
N CYS A 100 -5.94 6.38 -10.60
CA CYS A 100 -5.92 7.84 -10.71
C CYS A 100 -7.19 8.47 -10.11
N GLU A 101 -8.38 7.90 -10.40
CA GLU A 101 -9.64 8.35 -9.81
C GLU A 101 -9.59 8.30 -8.27
N LEU A 102 -9.11 7.21 -7.69
CA LEU A 102 -9.01 7.03 -6.23
C LEU A 102 -7.95 7.94 -5.62
N ARG A 103 -6.76 8.06 -6.26
CA ARG A 103 -5.66 8.94 -5.87
C ARG A 103 -6.10 10.39 -5.78
N ASP A 104 -6.89 10.85 -6.75
CA ASP A 104 -7.30 12.25 -6.88
C ASP A 104 -8.64 12.54 -6.17
N SER A 105 -9.21 11.55 -5.49
CA SER A 105 -10.49 11.67 -4.79
C SER A 105 -10.35 12.17 -3.33
N SER A 106 -11.47 12.53 -2.72
CA SER A 106 -11.55 12.84 -1.28
C SER A 106 -11.25 11.64 -0.36
N LYS A 107 -11.14 10.44 -0.90
CA LYS A 107 -10.76 9.22 -0.16
C LYS A 107 -9.24 9.11 0.00
N ALA A 108 -8.47 9.88 -0.76
CA ALA A 108 -7.02 9.81 -0.76
C ALA A 108 -6.41 10.29 0.56
N PHE A 109 -5.37 9.59 0.97
CA PHE A 109 -4.45 10.02 2.01
C PHE A 109 -3.02 9.77 1.52
N TYR A 110 -2.23 10.84 1.49
CA TYR A 110 -0.88 10.76 0.94
C TYR A 110 0.13 10.31 1.99
N LEU A 111 0.89 9.28 1.60
CA LEU A 111 1.90 8.63 2.43
C LEU A 111 3.26 9.33 2.28
N TYR A 112 3.90 9.63 3.40
CA TYR A 112 5.26 10.14 3.48
C TYR A 112 5.86 9.85 4.86
N LYS A 113 7.17 9.93 5.00
CA LYS A 113 7.89 9.71 6.25
C LYS A 113 7.32 10.59 7.37
N GLY A 114 6.84 9.93 8.42
CA GLY A 114 6.27 10.63 9.59
C GLY A 114 4.83 11.13 9.42
N CYS A 115 4.13 10.80 8.32
CA CYS A 115 2.71 11.13 8.22
C CYS A 115 1.91 10.45 9.33
N SER A 116 0.88 11.17 9.82
CA SER A 116 0.05 10.70 10.92
C SER A 116 -1.43 10.78 10.56
N ARG A 117 -2.18 9.78 10.94
CA ARG A 117 -3.62 9.73 10.73
C ARG A 117 -4.30 8.90 11.81
N LYS A 118 -5.46 9.42 12.26
CA LYS A 118 -6.32 8.72 13.22
C LYS A 118 -6.63 7.31 12.74
N TRP A 119 -6.42 6.34 13.63
CA TRP A 119 -6.57 4.90 13.41
C TRP A 119 -5.54 4.22 12.48
N MET A 120 -4.64 4.97 11.85
CA MET A 120 -3.48 4.39 11.18
C MET A 120 -2.35 4.15 12.19
N ASN A 121 -1.77 5.20 12.70
CA ASN A 121 -0.74 5.20 13.76
C ASN A 121 -1.14 6.05 14.98
N GLU A 122 -2.17 6.87 14.89
CA GLU A 122 -2.79 7.51 16.05
C GLU A 122 -3.91 6.62 16.61
N SER A 123 -3.74 6.20 17.86
CA SER A 123 -4.70 5.32 18.53
C SER A 123 -5.87 6.09 19.15
N SER A 124 -7.03 5.46 19.23
CA SER A 124 -8.15 5.90 20.06
C SER A 124 -8.58 4.77 21.01
N GLU A 125 -9.20 5.12 22.13
CA GLU A 125 -9.73 4.14 23.09
C GLU A 125 -10.77 3.23 22.45
N GLU A 126 -11.64 3.79 21.61
CA GLU A 126 -12.74 3.08 20.97
C GLU A 126 -12.27 2.07 19.89
N ARG A 127 -11.31 2.46 19.05
CA ARG A 127 -10.99 1.71 17.81
C ARG A 127 -9.54 1.25 17.71
N GLY A 128 -8.69 1.73 18.63
CA GLY A 128 -7.25 1.51 18.56
C GLY A 128 -6.62 2.16 17.33
N CYS A 129 -5.50 1.61 16.89
CA CYS A 129 -4.87 1.97 15.62
C CYS A 129 -4.44 0.71 14.86
N SER A 130 -4.06 0.87 13.60
CA SER A 130 -3.55 -0.24 12.79
C SER A 130 -2.10 -0.60 13.13
N GLY A 131 -1.31 0.33 13.63
CA GLY A 131 0.12 0.13 13.87
C GLY A 131 0.98 0.27 12.59
N ILE A 132 0.41 0.84 11.53
CA ILE A 132 1.11 1.10 10.27
C ILE A 132 1.84 2.43 10.39
N ASN A 133 3.13 2.45 10.04
CA ASN A 133 3.95 3.65 9.95
C ASN A 133 4.67 3.70 8.61
N ILE A 134 4.97 4.91 8.15
CA ILE A 134 5.64 5.15 6.88
C ILE A 134 7.06 5.64 7.16
N LYS A 135 8.04 4.89 6.64
CA LYS A 135 9.49 5.18 6.77
C LYS A 135 10.04 5.94 5.57
N TRP A 136 9.39 5.82 4.43
CA TRP A 136 9.69 6.45 3.15
C TRP A 136 8.39 6.70 2.37
N PRO A 137 8.27 7.75 1.52
CA PRO A 137 9.30 8.68 1.09
C PRO A 137 9.51 9.88 2.02
N ASP A 138 10.71 10.49 1.93
CA ASP A 138 10.96 11.86 2.37
C ASP A 138 10.66 12.81 1.20
N ARG A 139 9.68 13.69 1.37
CA ARG A 139 9.22 14.62 0.33
C ARG A 139 10.26 15.66 -0.12
N THR A 140 11.34 15.80 0.64
CA THR A 140 12.42 16.77 0.36
C THR A 140 13.66 16.10 -0.25
N ASN A 141 13.69 14.77 -0.29
CA ASN A 141 14.81 14.03 -0.84
C ASN A 141 14.84 14.14 -2.36
N ILE A 142 16.03 14.41 -2.93
CA ILE A 142 16.18 14.65 -4.38
C ILE A 142 15.93 13.39 -5.22
N ASP A 143 16.31 12.22 -4.72
CA ASP A 143 16.12 10.95 -5.44
C ASP A 143 14.63 10.63 -5.53
N PHE A 144 13.87 10.93 -4.47
CA PHE A 144 12.41 10.80 -4.48
C PHE A 144 11.74 11.80 -5.43
N LEU A 145 12.19 13.05 -5.46
CA LEU A 145 11.66 14.06 -6.40
C LEU A 145 11.93 13.66 -7.85
N ASN A 146 13.09 13.09 -8.14
CA ASN A 146 13.43 12.55 -9.46
C ASN A 146 12.52 11.36 -9.82
N ALA A 147 12.27 10.45 -8.88
CA ALA A 147 11.37 9.31 -9.09
C ALA A 147 9.92 9.78 -9.39
N LEU A 148 9.44 10.82 -8.71
CA LEU A 148 8.13 11.42 -9.00
C LEU A 148 8.08 12.01 -10.42
N GLU A 149 9.13 12.73 -10.85
CA GLU A 149 9.19 13.30 -12.18
C GLU A 149 9.27 12.20 -13.26
N ASP A 150 10.00 11.13 -13.01
CA ASP A 150 10.07 9.98 -13.91
C ASP A 150 8.68 9.30 -14.04
N ALA A 151 7.98 9.05 -12.95
CA ALA A 151 6.63 8.50 -12.98
C ALA A 151 5.61 9.42 -13.69
N LYS A 152 5.73 10.74 -13.52
CA LYS A 152 4.94 11.75 -14.20
C LYS A 152 5.16 11.72 -15.70
N ASN A 153 6.39 11.46 -16.15
CA ASN A 153 6.77 11.35 -17.54
C ASN A 153 6.50 9.96 -18.16
N GLY A 154 5.75 9.11 -17.46
CA GLY A 154 5.35 7.78 -17.94
C GLY A 154 6.46 6.73 -17.91
N LYS A 155 7.53 6.98 -17.13
CA LYS A 155 8.54 5.96 -16.83
C LYS A 155 8.07 5.04 -15.70
N ASP A 156 8.91 4.04 -15.41
CA ASP A 156 8.70 3.07 -14.34
C ASP A 156 8.41 3.74 -13.00
N PRO A 157 7.26 3.46 -12.34
CA PRO A 157 6.87 4.08 -11.09
C PRO A 157 7.41 3.35 -9.84
N ASN A 158 8.22 2.31 -9.96
CA ASN A 158 8.67 1.47 -8.84
C ASN A 158 9.28 2.31 -7.71
N ASN A 159 10.11 3.28 -8.03
CA ASN A 159 10.84 4.10 -7.06
C ASN A 159 9.99 5.15 -6.32
N ILE A 160 8.69 5.27 -6.62
CA ILE A 160 7.77 6.04 -5.77
C ILE A 160 7.13 5.20 -4.66
N SER A 161 7.43 3.90 -4.57
CA SER A 161 6.89 3.01 -3.54
C SER A 161 7.22 3.50 -2.12
N PRO A 162 6.25 3.53 -1.20
CA PRO A 162 6.53 3.80 0.20
C PRO A 162 7.18 2.61 0.89
N ILE A 163 8.06 2.86 1.85
CA ILE A 163 8.47 1.84 2.81
C ILE A 163 7.48 1.88 3.98
N ILE A 164 6.75 0.79 4.12
CA ILE A 164 5.70 0.63 5.12
C ILE A 164 6.20 -0.29 6.22
N THR A 165 5.98 0.09 7.47
CA THR A 165 6.16 -0.81 8.61
C THR A 165 4.85 -1.06 9.31
N TYR A 166 4.71 -2.27 9.81
CA TYR A 166 3.61 -2.67 10.68
C TYR A 166 4.18 -3.32 11.93
N SER A 167 3.80 -2.81 13.10
CA SER A 167 4.22 -3.38 14.37
C SER A 167 3.08 -4.04 15.09
N LEU A 168 3.24 -5.33 15.39
CA LEU A 168 2.32 -6.09 16.23
C LEU A 168 2.53 -5.78 17.72
N LYS A 169 1.47 -5.94 18.52
CA LYS A 169 1.63 -6.09 19.97
C LYS A 169 2.55 -7.28 20.20
N ASN A 170 3.64 -7.16 20.87
CA ASN A 170 4.71 -8.11 21.15
C ASN A 170 5.98 -7.86 20.31
N ASN A 171 6.14 -6.67 19.75
CA ASN A 171 7.33 -6.22 19.05
C ASN A 171 7.66 -6.96 17.74
N ILE A 172 6.73 -7.72 17.17
CA ILE A 172 6.91 -8.26 15.81
C ILE A 172 6.73 -7.13 14.81
N THR A 173 7.73 -6.91 13.99
CA THR A 173 7.72 -5.89 12.95
C THR A 173 7.78 -6.50 11.56
N ALA A 174 6.90 -6.05 10.70
CA ALA A 174 6.90 -6.41 9.28
C ALA A 174 7.16 -5.17 8.42
N TYR A 175 7.89 -5.36 7.30
CA TYR A 175 8.19 -4.35 6.29
C TYR A 175 7.60 -4.73 4.95
N TRP A 176 7.13 -3.73 4.21
CA TRP A 176 6.84 -3.79 2.77
C TRP A 176 7.63 -2.70 2.07
N PHE A 177 8.27 -3.04 0.95
CA PHE A 177 9.08 -2.14 0.15
C PHE A 177 8.42 -1.78 -1.19
N GLY A 178 7.28 -2.42 -1.54
CA GLY A 178 6.78 -2.39 -2.91
C GLY A 178 7.88 -2.86 -3.84
N ASP A 179 8.08 -2.17 -4.95
CA ASP A 179 9.08 -2.53 -5.97
C ASP A 179 10.25 -1.56 -6.06
N LEU A 180 10.66 -0.98 -4.92
CA LEU A 180 11.86 -0.13 -4.90
C LEU A 180 13.07 -0.87 -5.47
N LEU A 181 13.67 -0.30 -6.52
CA LEU A 181 14.82 -0.87 -7.19
C LEU A 181 16.05 -0.91 -6.28
N THR A 182 16.90 -1.94 -6.44
CA THR A 182 18.07 -2.16 -5.58
C THR A 182 19.05 -0.97 -5.60
N ASP A 183 19.30 -0.38 -6.77
CA ASP A 183 20.18 0.79 -6.90
C ASP A 183 19.58 1.98 -6.15
N TYR A 184 18.28 2.23 -6.34
CA TYR A 184 17.57 3.28 -5.62
C TYR A 184 17.57 3.07 -4.10
N MET A 185 17.37 1.84 -3.64
CA MET A 185 17.49 1.49 -2.22
C MET A 185 18.88 1.77 -1.66
N THR A 186 19.93 1.58 -2.48
CA THR A 186 21.31 1.89 -2.10
C THR A 186 21.51 3.39 -1.88
N ASP A 187 20.88 4.22 -2.70
CA ASP A 187 20.99 5.68 -2.60
C ASP A 187 20.23 6.24 -1.39
N ILE A 188 19.08 5.68 -1.05
CA ILE A 188 18.24 6.20 0.03
C ILE A 188 18.48 5.58 1.41
N LYS A 189 19.22 4.47 1.51
CA LYS A 189 19.36 3.66 2.75
C LYS A 189 19.80 4.45 3.97
N ASP A 190 20.66 5.45 3.79
CA ASP A 190 21.20 6.27 4.88
C ASP A 190 20.20 7.36 5.35
N ASN A 191 19.10 7.56 4.61
CA ASN A 191 18.01 8.47 4.96
C ASN A 191 16.90 7.77 5.78
N LEU A 192 17.05 6.46 6.03
CA LEU A 192 16.02 5.63 6.67
C LEU A 192 16.36 5.35 8.12
N ASP A 193 15.39 5.54 9.00
CA ASP A 193 15.46 5.13 10.40
C ASP A 193 15.08 3.64 10.51
N TRP A 194 16.06 2.78 10.26
CA TRP A 194 15.87 1.33 10.30
C TRP A 194 15.52 0.84 11.71
N ILE A 195 14.57 -0.07 11.79
CA ILE A 195 14.27 -0.83 13.00
C ILE A 195 14.38 -2.31 12.65
N GLU A 196 14.64 -3.13 13.66
CA GLU A 196 14.71 -4.59 13.47
C GLU A 196 13.40 -5.13 12.89
N ALA A 197 13.51 -6.03 11.93
CA ALA A 197 12.39 -6.64 11.24
C ALA A 197 12.34 -8.15 11.47
N ASP A 198 11.17 -8.67 11.80
CA ASP A 198 10.92 -10.12 11.88
C ASP A 198 10.44 -10.68 10.54
N ILE A 199 9.76 -9.86 9.74
CA ILE A 199 9.20 -10.23 8.44
C ILE A 199 9.50 -9.11 7.44
N VAL A 200 9.99 -9.49 6.27
CA VAL A 200 10.25 -8.55 5.18
C VAL A 200 9.58 -9.07 3.91
N PHE A 201 8.71 -8.26 3.33
CA PHE A 201 8.20 -8.41 1.98
C PHE A 201 9.07 -7.54 1.09
N ALA A 202 10.06 -8.18 0.47
CA ALA A 202 11.06 -7.53 -0.35
C ALA A 202 10.50 -7.21 -1.73
N SER A 203 11.09 -6.19 -2.37
CA SER A 203 10.88 -5.93 -3.80
C SER A 203 11.31 -7.12 -4.66
N HIS A 204 10.68 -7.33 -5.77
CA HIS A 204 11.01 -8.41 -6.72
C HIS A 204 11.58 -7.89 -8.05
#